data_4ac7f59355ead14ba47dfe1313f01508
#
_entry.id   4ac7f59355ead14ba47dfe1313f01508
#
_cell.length_a   1.000
_cell.length_b   1.000
_cell.length_c   1.000
_cell.angle_alpha   90.00
_cell.angle_beta   90.00
_cell.angle_gamma   90.00
#
_symmetry.space_group_name_H-M   'P 1'
#
loop_
_entity.id
_entity.type
_entity.pdbx_description
1 polymer ?
#
loop_
_entity_poly.entity_id
_entity_poly.type
_entity_poly.pdbx_seq_one_letter_code
_entity_poly.pdbx_strand_id
1 'polypeptide(L)'
;MSTVVMHAVVSVDGFIADDDDQVGPLFDWYFNGDRPLFAGSEADVHPSMSISERSYGYVKPFWDSIGCAVVGRHLFDLTNGWEAKPPACEHLVVVSHRPRPDGWHPEADVPFVDDVTEAIGIARSLAGDGVVALSAGNVAGQALSLGLVDVVAMDVVPVVFGSGKRYFGHLDGQHLLEDPDVVLQGDRVLHLRYPVRR
;
A
#
# COMPACT_ATOMS: atom_id res chain seq x y z
N MET A 1 6.81 -15.31 -11.03
CA MET A 1 7.38 -14.33 -10.05
C MET A 1 6.26 -13.41 -9.61
N SER A 2 6.12 -13.19 -8.30
CA SER A 2 5.11 -12.30 -7.73
C SER A 2 5.25 -10.87 -8.28
N THR A 3 4.14 -10.25 -8.62
CA THR A 3 4.10 -8.86 -9.09
C THR A 3 4.23 -7.91 -7.90
N VAL A 4 5.11 -6.94 -7.97
CA VAL A 4 5.27 -5.88 -6.96
C VAL A 4 4.45 -4.66 -7.37
N VAL A 5 3.43 -4.36 -6.58
CA VAL A 5 2.52 -3.24 -6.81
C VAL A 5 2.74 -2.17 -5.74
N MET A 6 3.24 -1.03 -6.13
CA MET A 6 3.27 0.18 -5.29
C MET A 6 1.86 0.76 -5.24
N HIS A 7 1.27 0.87 -4.03
CA HIS A 7 -0.11 1.29 -3.88
C HIS A 7 -0.33 2.21 -2.67
N ALA A 8 -1.17 3.21 -2.84
CA ALA A 8 -1.83 3.97 -1.76
C ALA A 8 -3.00 4.79 -2.30
N VAL A 9 -3.87 5.22 -1.39
CA VAL A 9 -4.77 6.34 -1.62
C VAL A 9 -3.96 7.63 -1.64
N VAL A 10 -4.29 8.54 -2.57
CA VAL A 10 -3.49 9.73 -2.82
C VAL A 10 -4.36 10.93 -3.17
N SER A 11 -3.97 12.12 -2.72
CA SER A 11 -4.59 13.39 -3.13
C SER A 11 -4.27 13.72 -4.59
N VAL A 12 -5.05 14.63 -5.20
CA VAL A 12 -4.81 15.09 -6.58
C VAL A 12 -3.42 15.68 -6.77
N ASP A 13 -2.86 16.29 -5.74
CA ASP A 13 -1.53 16.90 -5.73
C ASP A 13 -0.41 15.96 -5.22
N GLY A 14 -0.72 14.66 -5.05
CA GLY A 14 0.29 13.60 -4.87
C GLY A 14 0.72 13.31 -3.44
N PHE A 15 -0.12 13.61 -2.44
CA PHE A 15 0.16 13.32 -1.04
C PHE A 15 -0.68 12.16 -0.50
N ILE A 16 -0.11 11.33 0.36
CA ILE A 16 -0.73 10.17 1.02
C ILE A 16 -1.12 10.45 2.47
N ALA A 17 -0.66 11.53 3.03
CA ALA A 17 -1.03 12.11 4.33
C ALA A 17 -0.61 13.57 4.36
N ASP A 18 -1.12 14.34 5.31
CA ASP A 18 -0.65 15.71 5.60
C ASP A 18 0.70 15.70 6.35
N ASP A 19 1.15 16.89 6.79
CA ASP A 19 2.41 17.04 7.52
C ASP A 19 2.38 16.37 8.91
N ASP A 20 1.20 16.23 9.50
CA ASP A 20 0.95 15.62 10.83
C ASP A 20 0.59 14.11 10.72
N ASP A 21 0.85 13.47 9.56
CA ASP A 21 0.57 12.07 9.28
C ASP A 21 -0.94 11.71 9.30
N GLN A 22 -1.82 12.71 9.15
CA GLN A 22 -3.25 12.46 9.08
C GLN A 22 -3.68 12.19 7.63
N VAL A 23 -4.38 11.08 7.41
CA VAL A 23 -4.96 10.75 6.10
C VAL A 23 -6.20 11.60 5.78
N GLY A 24 -6.88 12.11 6.82
CA GLY A 24 -8.04 12.99 6.68
C GLY A 24 -9.06 12.44 5.67
N PRO A 25 -9.53 13.29 4.74
CA PRO A 25 -10.58 12.92 3.78
C PRO A 25 -10.11 11.92 2.70
N LEU A 26 -8.83 11.53 2.65
CA LEU A 26 -8.36 10.51 1.70
C LEU A 26 -9.10 9.18 1.88
N PHE A 27 -9.52 8.84 3.09
CA PHE A 27 -10.15 7.55 3.38
C PHE A 27 -11.69 7.60 3.38
N ASP A 28 -12.33 8.75 3.15
CA ASP A 28 -13.79 8.89 3.17
C ASP A 28 -14.49 7.93 2.19
N TRP A 29 -13.88 7.66 1.02
CA TRP A 29 -14.45 6.77 0.02
C TRP A 29 -14.51 5.30 0.47
N TYR A 30 -13.72 4.90 1.48
CA TYR A 30 -13.81 3.57 2.09
C TYR A 30 -15.09 3.37 2.92
N PHE A 31 -15.85 4.44 3.18
CA PHE A 31 -17.04 4.43 4.03
C PHE A 31 -18.29 4.96 3.33
N ASN A 32 -18.26 5.09 1.99
CA ASN A 32 -19.33 5.74 1.23
C ASN A 32 -20.19 4.78 0.40
N GLY A 33 -20.05 3.48 0.58
CA GLY A 33 -20.76 2.45 -0.16
C GLY A 33 -21.42 1.39 0.72
N ASP A 34 -21.91 0.35 0.07
CA ASP A 34 -22.65 -0.75 0.68
C ASP A 34 -21.94 -2.12 0.52
N ARG A 35 -20.78 -2.15 -0.15
CA ARG A 35 -20.01 -3.38 -0.35
C ARG A 35 -18.88 -3.48 0.66
N PRO A 36 -18.99 -4.37 1.68
CA PRO A 36 -17.95 -4.52 2.69
C PRO A 36 -16.68 -5.12 2.09
N LEU A 37 -15.53 -4.53 2.43
CA LEU A 37 -14.21 -5.03 2.01
C LEU A 37 -13.76 -6.23 2.85
N PHE A 38 -14.09 -6.21 4.14
CA PHE A 38 -13.79 -7.29 5.08
C PHE A 38 -15.05 -8.07 5.43
N ALA A 39 -14.94 -9.39 5.56
CA ALA A 39 -16.05 -10.28 5.92
C ALA A 39 -15.60 -11.32 6.94
N GLY A 40 -16.55 -11.91 7.69
CA GLY A 40 -16.26 -12.93 8.70
C GLY A 40 -15.35 -12.40 9.83
N SER A 41 -14.37 -13.20 10.24
CA SER A 41 -13.42 -12.85 11.32
C SER A 41 -12.51 -11.67 11.00
N GLU A 42 -12.33 -11.31 9.73
CA GLU A 42 -11.57 -10.12 9.35
C GLU A 42 -12.29 -8.83 9.74
N ALA A 43 -13.62 -8.81 9.68
CA ALA A 43 -14.43 -7.66 10.08
C ALA A 43 -14.32 -7.34 11.58
N ASP A 44 -13.91 -8.31 12.41
CA ASP A 44 -13.71 -8.10 13.86
C ASP A 44 -12.38 -7.41 14.17
N VAL A 45 -11.41 -7.48 13.24
CA VAL A 45 -10.03 -7.00 13.42
C VAL A 45 -9.79 -5.69 12.69
N HIS A 46 -10.45 -5.49 11.55
CA HIS A 46 -10.25 -4.33 10.68
C HIS A 46 -11.45 -3.37 10.73
N PRO A 47 -11.24 -2.08 10.39
CA PRO A 47 -12.34 -1.12 10.31
C PRO A 47 -13.45 -1.59 9.37
N SER A 48 -14.70 -1.27 9.68
CA SER A 48 -15.85 -1.54 8.83
C SER A 48 -15.79 -0.66 7.58
N MET A 49 -15.02 -1.08 6.58
CA MET A 49 -14.91 -0.42 5.29
C MET A 49 -15.96 -0.95 4.32
N SER A 50 -16.78 -0.06 3.76
CA SER A 50 -17.79 -0.39 2.75
C SER A 50 -17.70 0.61 1.60
N ILE A 51 -17.43 0.12 0.41
CA ILE A 51 -17.19 0.92 -0.79
C ILE A 51 -18.30 0.73 -1.83
N SER A 52 -18.34 1.61 -2.83
CA SER A 52 -19.31 1.49 -3.93
C SER A 52 -19.08 0.21 -4.73
N GLU A 53 -20.16 -0.34 -5.32
CA GLU A 53 -20.12 -1.54 -6.18
C GLU A 53 -19.05 -1.43 -7.28
N ARG A 54 -18.93 -0.24 -7.89
CA ARG A 54 -17.97 0.00 -8.96
C ARG A 54 -16.52 -0.13 -8.48
N SER A 55 -16.19 0.48 -7.34
CA SER A 55 -14.87 0.35 -6.72
C SER A 55 -14.63 -1.08 -6.23
N TYR A 56 -15.64 -1.74 -5.67
CA TYR A 56 -15.55 -3.09 -5.16
C TYR A 56 -15.10 -4.10 -6.23
N GLY A 57 -15.64 -4.00 -7.45
CA GLY A 57 -15.27 -4.87 -8.56
C GLY A 57 -13.78 -4.80 -8.96
N TYR A 58 -13.10 -3.72 -8.62
CA TYR A 58 -11.65 -3.55 -8.85
C TYR A 58 -10.82 -3.81 -7.59
N VAL A 59 -11.21 -3.19 -6.46
CA VAL A 59 -10.42 -3.20 -5.22
C VAL A 59 -10.40 -4.58 -4.57
N LYS A 60 -11.56 -5.25 -4.48
CA LYS A 60 -11.65 -6.54 -3.77
C LYS A 60 -10.77 -7.62 -4.41
N PRO A 61 -10.79 -7.84 -5.75
CA PRO A 61 -9.88 -8.80 -6.38
C PRO A 61 -8.40 -8.47 -6.21
N PHE A 62 -8.05 -7.18 -6.19
CA PHE A 62 -6.67 -6.76 -5.90
C PHE A 62 -6.29 -7.12 -4.46
N TRP A 63 -7.12 -6.76 -3.47
CA TRP A 63 -6.86 -7.06 -2.07
C TRP A 63 -6.78 -8.58 -1.81
N ASP A 64 -7.66 -9.37 -2.42
CA ASP A 64 -7.65 -10.84 -2.30
C ASP A 64 -6.41 -11.48 -2.94
N SER A 65 -5.73 -10.77 -3.83
CA SER A 65 -4.50 -11.24 -4.47
C SER A 65 -3.24 -10.95 -3.66
N ILE A 66 -3.32 -10.13 -2.59
CA ILE A 66 -2.14 -9.74 -1.81
C ILE A 66 -1.65 -10.93 -0.99
N GLY A 67 -0.43 -11.37 -1.25
CA GLY A 67 0.23 -12.42 -0.46
C GLY A 67 1.18 -11.88 0.60
N CYS A 68 1.72 -10.67 0.39
CA CYS A 68 2.63 -10.03 1.35
C CYS A 68 2.57 -8.51 1.24
N ALA A 69 2.54 -7.83 2.38
CA ALA A 69 2.70 -6.37 2.46
C ALA A 69 4.14 -5.99 2.78
N VAL A 70 4.66 -4.94 2.13
CA VAL A 70 5.95 -4.31 2.45
C VAL A 70 5.70 -2.87 2.86
N VAL A 71 6.18 -2.50 4.06
CA VAL A 71 6.00 -1.16 4.61
C VAL A 71 7.30 -0.57 5.10
N GLY A 72 7.40 0.76 5.13
CA GLY A 72 8.48 1.44 5.82
C GLY A 72 8.23 1.52 7.33
N ARG A 73 9.30 1.74 8.10
CA ARG A 73 9.25 1.85 9.55
C ARG A 73 8.26 2.89 10.05
N HIS A 74 8.09 4.00 9.35
CA HIS A 74 7.18 5.05 9.73
C HIS A 74 5.71 4.56 9.76
N LEU A 75 5.26 3.90 8.69
CA LEU A 75 3.92 3.32 8.65
C LEU A 75 3.74 2.19 9.67
N PHE A 76 4.78 1.37 9.87
CA PHE A 76 4.77 0.37 10.92
C PHE A 76 4.53 1.00 12.30
N ASP A 77 5.25 2.07 12.64
CA ASP A 77 5.11 2.75 13.94
C ASP A 77 3.72 3.38 14.10
N LEU A 78 3.15 4.00 13.05
CA LEU A 78 1.81 4.60 13.07
C LEU A 78 0.70 3.57 13.30
N THR A 79 0.84 2.38 12.74
CA THR A 79 -0.18 1.32 12.80
C THR A 79 0.11 0.26 13.86
N ASN A 80 1.22 0.39 14.58
CA ASN A 80 1.78 -0.69 15.41
C ASN A 80 1.87 -2.02 14.64
N GLY A 81 2.19 -1.96 13.32
CA GLY A 81 2.27 -3.13 12.45
C GLY A 81 0.96 -3.94 12.40
N TRP A 82 -0.20 -3.28 12.65
CA TRP A 82 -1.52 -3.91 12.74
C TRP A 82 -1.56 -5.10 13.69
N GLU A 83 -0.80 -5.04 14.80
CA GLU A 83 -0.69 -6.16 15.75
C GLU A 83 -0.27 -7.48 15.05
N ALA A 84 0.65 -7.40 14.09
CA ALA A 84 1.10 -8.49 13.22
C ALA A 84 -0.01 -9.13 12.33
N LYS A 85 -1.11 -8.41 12.10
CA LYS A 85 -2.22 -8.82 11.23
C LYS A 85 -2.50 -7.73 10.19
N PRO A 86 -1.62 -7.57 9.18
CA PRO A 86 -1.82 -6.55 8.16
C PRO A 86 -3.12 -6.78 7.38
N PRO A 87 -3.81 -5.70 6.94
CA PRO A 87 -5.04 -5.86 6.18
C PRO A 87 -4.78 -6.56 4.84
N ALA A 88 -5.70 -7.43 4.44
CA ALA A 88 -5.74 -8.15 3.18
C ALA A 88 -4.62 -9.18 2.92
N CYS A 89 -3.72 -9.46 3.87
CA CYS A 89 -2.71 -10.52 3.71
C CYS A 89 -2.22 -11.06 5.06
N GLU A 90 -1.51 -12.21 5.01
CA GLU A 90 -0.97 -12.86 6.21
C GLU A 90 0.47 -12.43 6.53
N HIS A 91 1.20 -11.90 5.54
CA HIS A 91 2.63 -11.64 5.67
C HIS A 91 2.94 -10.14 5.60
N LEU A 92 3.85 -9.71 6.47
CA LEU A 92 4.35 -8.35 6.55
C LEU A 92 5.87 -8.35 6.54
N VAL A 93 6.49 -7.45 5.77
CA VAL A 93 7.92 -7.16 5.80
C VAL A 93 8.11 -5.67 6.09
N VAL A 94 8.99 -5.33 7.03
CA VAL A 94 9.26 -3.95 7.43
C VAL A 94 10.65 -3.53 6.98
N VAL A 95 10.74 -2.47 6.18
CA VAL A 95 12.02 -1.84 5.83
C VAL A 95 12.38 -0.84 6.91
N SER A 96 13.51 -1.07 7.60
CA SER A 96 13.89 -0.28 8.77
C SER A 96 15.36 -0.40 9.11
N HIS A 97 16.06 0.75 9.30
CA HIS A 97 17.38 0.80 9.91
C HIS A 97 17.35 0.62 11.44
N ARG A 98 16.18 0.61 12.05
CA ARG A 98 15.98 0.31 13.47
C ARG A 98 15.51 -1.14 13.62
N PRO A 99 15.97 -1.85 14.66
CA PRO A 99 15.51 -3.21 14.90
C PRO A 99 14.00 -3.25 15.20
N ARG A 100 13.44 -4.45 15.17
CA ARG A 100 12.10 -4.73 15.69
C ARG A 100 11.99 -4.22 17.13
N PRO A 101 10.88 -3.58 17.53
CA PRO A 101 10.69 -3.14 18.91
C PRO A 101 10.75 -4.31 19.90
N ASP A 102 11.41 -4.09 21.04
CA ASP A 102 11.53 -5.12 22.08
C ASP A 102 10.14 -5.56 22.57
N GLY A 103 9.92 -6.88 22.60
CA GLY A 103 8.68 -7.47 23.07
C GLY A 103 7.46 -7.32 22.13
N TRP A 104 7.59 -6.63 20.98
CA TRP A 104 6.51 -6.55 20.02
C TRP A 104 6.32 -7.91 19.32
N HIS A 105 5.18 -8.56 19.59
CA HIS A 105 4.75 -9.83 18.99
C HIS A 105 5.90 -10.84 18.73
N PRO A 106 6.61 -11.32 19.78
CA PRO A 106 7.80 -12.16 19.59
C PRO A 106 7.52 -13.45 18.82
N GLU A 107 6.27 -13.92 18.82
CA GLU A 107 5.77 -15.07 18.09
C GLU A 107 5.53 -14.82 16.60
N ALA A 108 5.40 -13.57 16.18
CA ALA A 108 5.08 -13.24 14.79
C ALA A 108 6.33 -13.27 13.91
N ASP A 109 6.23 -13.96 12.77
CA ASP A 109 7.29 -13.99 11.75
C ASP A 109 7.19 -12.75 10.84
N VAL A 110 7.66 -11.61 11.37
CA VAL A 110 7.71 -10.33 10.64
C VAL A 110 9.17 -9.90 10.49
N PRO A 111 9.75 -10.04 9.30
CA PRO A 111 11.11 -9.59 9.01
C PRO A 111 11.25 -8.07 9.09
N PHE A 112 12.34 -7.60 9.74
CA PHE A 112 12.80 -6.21 9.73
C PHE A 112 14.16 -6.20 9.05
N VAL A 113 14.25 -5.54 7.90
CA VAL A 113 15.48 -5.46 7.10
C VAL A 113 15.76 -4.01 6.72
N ASP A 114 17.00 -3.64 6.52
CA ASP A 114 17.42 -2.28 6.20
C ASP A 114 17.65 -2.04 4.68
N ASP A 115 17.66 -3.10 3.90
CA ASP A 115 17.81 -3.06 2.45
C ASP A 115 16.48 -3.32 1.72
N VAL A 116 16.12 -2.42 0.79
CA VAL A 116 14.87 -2.51 0.02
C VAL A 116 14.87 -3.71 -0.93
N THR A 117 16.01 -4.07 -1.51
CA THR A 117 16.12 -5.21 -2.44
C THR A 117 15.92 -6.52 -1.68
N GLU A 118 16.53 -6.64 -0.50
CA GLU A 118 16.34 -7.78 0.39
C GLU A 118 14.87 -7.90 0.81
N ALA A 119 14.24 -6.78 1.25
CA ALA A 119 12.84 -6.76 1.65
C ALA A 119 11.90 -7.26 0.54
N ILE A 120 12.09 -6.79 -0.69
CA ILE A 120 11.29 -7.23 -1.84
C ILE A 120 11.56 -8.70 -2.17
N GLY A 121 12.79 -9.17 -2.04
CA GLY A 121 13.15 -10.58 -2.23
C GLY A 121 12.43 -11.49 -1.24
N ILE A 122 12.43 -11.15 0.05
CA ILE A 122 11.71 -11.86 1.11
C ILE A 122 10.20 -11.83 0.83
N ALA A 123 9.65 -10.63 0.54
CA ALA A 123 8.23 -10.47 0.29
C ALA A 123 7.74 -11.29 -0.91
N ARG A 124 8.52 -11.36 -2.00
CA ARG A 124 8.20 -12.23 -3.16
C ARG A 124 8.16 -13.72 -2.76
N SER A 125 9.05 -14.15 -1.90
CA SER A 125 9.08 -15.52 -1.40
C SER A 125 7.86 -15.84 -0.54
N LEU A 126 7.46 -14.91 0.33
CA LEU A 126 6.29 -15.05 1.20
C LEU A 126 4.97 -14.94 0.42
N ALA A 127 4.90 -14.08 -0.58
CA ALA A 127 3.71 -13.88 -1.39
C ALA A 127 3.35 -15.09 -2.28
N GLY A 128 4.30 -15.99 -2.56
CA GLY A 128 4.08 -17.12 -3.45
C GLY A 128 3.63 -16.68 -4.84
N ASP A 129 2.43 -17.08 -5.26
CA ASP A 129 1.80 -16.65 -6.52
C ASP A 129 1.01 -15.35 -6.38
N GLY A 130 0.90 -14.82 -5.16
CA GLY A 130 0.17 -13.57 -4.86
C GLY A 130 0.96 -12.32 -5.23
N VAL A 131 0.36 -11.18 -4.96
CA VAL A 131 0.95 -9.84 -5.16
C VAL A 131 1.74 -9.41 -3.93
N VAL A 132 2.87 -8.75 -4.15
CA VAL A 132 3.57 -7.97 -3.12
C VAL A 132 3.00 -6.56 -3.13
N ALA A 133 2.24 -6.20 -2.10
CA ALA A 133 1.73 -4.84 -1.92
C ALA A 133 2.75 -3.97 -1.21
N LEU A 134 3.35 -3.04 -1.93
CA LEU A 134 4.34 -2.10 -1.42
C LEU A 134 3.68 -0.76 -1.10
N SER A 135 3.63 -0.38 0.17
CA SER A 135 3.06 0.89 0.58
C SER A 135 3.84 2.08 0.01
N ALA A 136 3.13 3.02 -0.61
CA ALA A 136 3.70 4.22 -1.19
C ALA A 136 4.50 5.07 -0.16
N GLY A 137 5.35 5.96 -0.63
CA GLY A 137 6.26 6.77 0.18
C GLY A 137 7.73 6.49 -0.14
N ASN A 138 8.64 6.80 0.80
CA ASN A 138 10.08 6.76 0.57
C ASN A 138 10.60 5.36 0.20
N VAL A 139 10.13 4.31 0.87
CA VAL A 139 10.57 2.92 0.58
C VAL A 139 10.16 2.52 -0.83
N ALA A 140 8.92 2.85 -1.23
CA ALA A 140 8.42 2.53 -2.57
C ALA A 140 9.11 3.37 -3.65
N GLY A 141 9.43 4.65 -3.38
CA GLY A 141 10.24 5.48 -4.28
C GLY A 141 11.64 4.90 -4.52
N GLN A 142 12.30 4.40 -3.46
CA GLN A 142 13.58 3.70 -3.58
C GLN A 142 13.42 2.41 -4.40
N ALA A 143 12.40 1.60 -4.13
CA ALA A 143 12.13 0.37 -4.88
C ALA A 143 11.87 0.66 -6.37
N LEU A 144 11.14 1.73 -6.68
CA LEU A 144 10.91 2.18 -8.06
C LEU A 144 12.23 2.58 -8.73
N SER A 145 13.07 3.36 -8.05
CA SER A 145 14.40 3.77 -8.54
C SER A 145 15.34 2.59 -8.80
N LEU A 146 15.21 1.51 -8.02
CA LEU A 146 15.96 0.26 -8.17
C LEU A 146 15.37 -0.70 -9.24
N GLY A 147 14.25 -0.32 -9.90
CA GLY A 147 13.60 -1.18 -10.90
C GLY A 147 12.90 -2.42 -10.30
N LEU A 148 12.54 -2.37 -9.02
CA LEU A 148 11.91 -3.48 -8.28
C LEU A 148 10.37 -3.45 -8.31
N VAL A 149 9.77 -2.33 -8.73
CA VAL A 149 8.33 -2.13 -8.86
C VAL A 149 7.87 -2.52 -10.26
N ASP A 150 6.85 -3.34 -10.36
CA ASP A 150 6.26 -3.76 -11.64
C ASP A 150 5.07 -2.89 -12.03
N VAL A 151 4.32 -2.40 -11.03
CA VAL A 151 3.06 -1.63 -11.23
C VAL A 151 2.97 -0.50 -10.20
N VAL A 152 2.55 0.68 -10.67
CA VAL A 152 2.14 1.82 -9.82
C VAL A 152 0.62 1.90 -9.85
N ALA A 153 -0.03 1.75 -8.71
CA ALA A 153 -1.47 1.81 -8.54
C ALA A 153 -1.86 2.94 -7.58
N MET A 154 -2.74 3.83 -8.02
CA MET A 154 -3.11 5.05 -7.29
C MET A 154 -4.63 5.12 -7.16
N ASP A 155 -5.13 5.27 -5.94
CA ASP A 155 -6.52 5.61 -5.66
C ASP A 155 -6.61 7.12 -5.44
N VAL A 156 -6.80 7.88 -6.53
CA VAL A 156 -6.77 9.34 -6.52
C VAL A 156 -8.09 9.89 -5.98
N VAL A 157 -8.02 10.61 -4.87
CA VAL A 157 -9.18 11.23 -4.20
C VAL A 157 -9.21 12.73 -4.50
N PRO A 158 -10.39 13.34 -4.73
CA PRO A 158 -10.53 14.76 -5.08
C PRO A 158 -10.29 15.67 -3.85
N VAL A 159 -9.07 15.64 -3.35
CA VAL A 159 -8.53 16.43 -2.23
C VAL A 159 -7.20 17.03 -2.64
N VAL A 160 -6.90 18.23 -2.19
CA VAL A 160 -5.62 18.93 -2.35
C VAL A 160 -5.09 19.24 -0.95
N PHE A 161 -3.91 18.74 -0.61
CA PHE A 161 -3.27 19.01 0.68
C PHE A 161 -2.32 20.21 0.66
N GLY A 162 -1.66 20.47 -0.48
CA GLY A 162 -0.66 21.52 -0.63
C GLY A 162 0.71 21.14 -0.03
N SER A 163 0.75 20.39 1.07
CA SER A 163 1.96 19.83 1.68
C SER A 163 1.64 18.48 2.33
N GLY A 164 2.68 17.72 2.72
CA GLY A 164 2.49 16.43 3.38
C GLY A 164 3.46 15.34 2.90
N LYS A 165 3.08 14.09 3.15
CA LYS A 165 3.86 12.91 2.77
C LYS A 165 3.59 12.58 1.30
N ARG A 166 4.64 12.58 0.46
CA ARG A 166 4.51 12.34 -0.97
C ARG A 166 4.29 10.86 -1.29
N TYR A 167 3.42 10.58 -2.28
CA TYR A 167 3.17 9.23 -2.78
C TYR A 167 4.45 8.53 -3.23
N PHE A 168 5.27 9.17 -4.05
CA PHE A 168 6.55 8.61 -4.52
C PHE A 168 7.71 8.81 -3.52
N GLY A 169 7.49 9.52 -2.42
CA GLY A 169 8.56 9.89 -1.50
C GLY A 169 9.63 10.72 -2.22
N HIS A 170 10.89 10.32 -2.04
CA HIS A 170 12.03 10.88 -2.80
C HIS A 170 12.39 9.95 -3.95
N LEU A 171 12.43 10.49 -5.17
CA LEU A 171 12.84 9.77 -6.38
C LEU A 171 14.16 10.33 -6.90
N ASP A 172 15.02 9.43 -7.34
CA ASP A 172 16.23 9.77 -8.08
C ASP A 172 15.94 9.78 -9.58
N GLY A 173 15.71 10.97 -10.14
CA GLY A 173 15.53 11.15 -11.57
C GLY A 173 14.10 10.93 -12.07
N GLN A 174 13.99 10.71 -13.37
CA GLN A 174 12.74 10.55 -14.11
C GLN A 174 12.46 9.07 -14.37
N HIS A 175 11.24 8.63 -14.06
CA HIS A 175 10.76 7.27 -14.36
C HIS A 175 9.60 7.34 -15.34
N LEU A 176 9.66 6.55 -16.42
CA LEU A 176 8.57 6.44 -17.38
C LEU A 176 7.67 5.27 -17.00
N LEU A 177 6.38 5.53 -17.00
CA LEU A 177 5.35 4.50 -16.88
C LEU A 177 4.78 4.22 -18.29
N GLU A 178 4.19 3.05 -18.46
CA GLU A 178 3.39 2.76 -19.66
C GLU A 178 2.02 3.46 -19.55
N ASP A 179 1.22 3.42 -20.60
CA ASP A 179 -0.16 3.88 -20.55
C ASP A 179 -0.93 3.12 -19.46
N PRO A 180 -1.90 3.76 -18.79
CA PRO A 180 -2.64 3.10 -17.74
C PRO A 180 -3.44 1.92 -18.31
N ASP A 181 -3.32 0.76 -17.67
CA ASP A 181 -4.13 -0.43 -17.99
C ASP A 181 -5.43 -0.49 -17.18
N VAL A 182 -5.56 0.36 -16.14
CA VAL A 182 -6.81 0.61 -15.40
C VAL A 182 -7.03 2.11 -15.27
N VAL A 183 -8.22 2.56 -15.68
CA VAL A 183 -8.78 3.90 -15.40
C VAL A 183 -10.24 3.68 -15.04
N LEU A 184 -10.55 3.70 -13.75
CA LEU A 184 -11.89 3.41 -13.26
C LEU A 184 -12.36 4.47 -12.27
N GLN A 185 -13.46 5.12 -12.58
CA GLN A 185 -14.08 6.10 -11.68
C GLN A 185 -14.99 5.38 -10.68
N GLY A 186 -14.65 5.46 -9.41
CA GLY A 186 -15.51 5.12 -8.28
C GLY A 186 -16.22 6.35 -7.71
N ASP A 187 -16.90 6.18 -6.57
CA ASP A 187 -17.54 7.27 -5.85
C ASP A 187 -16.50 7.98 -4.98
N ARG A 188 -16.20 9.24 -5.32
CA ARG A 188 -15.16 10.05 -4.66
C ARG A 188 -13.74 9.52 -4.79
N VAL A 189 -13.47 8.64 -5.79
CA VAL A 189 -12.14 8.10 -6.07
C VAL A 189 -11.99 7.79 -7.55
N LEU A 190 -10.76 7.93 -8.06
CA LEU A 190 -10.35 7.49 -9.39
C LEU A 190 -9.23 6.46 -9.25
N HIS A 191 -9.51 5.21 -9.61
CA HIS A 191 -8.51 4.13 -9.59
C HIS A 191 -7.69 4.17 -10.87
N LEU A 192 -6.38 4.31 -10.73
CA LEU A 192 -5.41 4.33 -11.82
C LEU A 192 -4.36 3.23 -11.58
N ARG A 193 -3.99 2.52 -12.65
CA ARG A 193 -2.92 1.54 -12.61
C ARG A 193 -2.03 1.68 -13.84
N TYR A 194 -0.73 1.76 -13.59
CA TYR A 194 0.29 1.97 -14.61
C TYR A 194 1.35 0.86 -14.51
N PRO A 195 1.54 0.04 -15.54
CA PRO A 195 2.75 -0.80 -15.62
C PRO A 195 4.00 0.07 -15.67
N VAL A 196 5.06 -0.36 -14.99
CA VAL A 196 6.36 0.33 -15.03
C VAL A 196 7.09 -0.07 -16.31
N ARG A 197 7.58 0.93 -17.07
CA ARG A 197 8.38 0.68 -18.27
C ARG A 197 9.76 0.16 -17.85
N ARG A 198 10.19 -0.94 -18.46
CA ARG A 198 11.52 -1.56 -18.29
C ARG A 198 12.47 -1.16 -19.38
#